data_e090f725fce3bb7a450d5bbea747ca85
#
_entry.id   e090f725fce3bb7a450d5bbea747ca85
#
_cell.length_a   1.000
_cell.length_b   1.000
_cell.length_c   1.000
_cell.angle_alpha   90.00
_cell.angle_beta   90.00
_cell.angle_gamma   90.00
#
_symmetry.space_group_name_H-M   'P 1'
#
loop_
_entity.id
_entity.type
_entity.pdbx_description
1 polymer ?
#
loop_
_entity_poly.entity_id
_entity_poly.type
_entity_poly.pdbx_seq_one_letter_code
_entity_poly.pdbx_strand_id
1 'polypeptide(L)'
;MSKPHSFRLSLPLFAIGFLSFALFAQEPSKAVPMEGATTDPAAHAKIGLKPPADPKLPTLFLVGDSTVRNGHADGANGQWGWGEPLVDLFDTGKINVDNRAIGGRSSRSYIMEDQWTETLAFVKPGDIVLFQWGHNDDGPLDDPARARGTLHGIGDETKEVDNPILKIHETVHTYGWYLRKYVADTLAKGAIPVICSPIPRKTWKDGKIVRNAANYGGWARQVAEQEHVGFVDLNEIIARRYDALGEEKVEPLFGDPHTHTSRAGAELNAECVVAGLKALPHDPLAEYFSAKGRTVAPYVE
;
A
#
# COMPACT_ATOMS: atom_id res chain seq x y z
N MET A 1 76.11 8.54 52.89
CA MET A 1 76.09 8.89 51.45
C MET A 1 75.15 7.95 50.69
N SER A 2 73.91 8.30 50.62
CA SER A 2 72.91 7.49 49.96
C SER A 2 72.23 8.35 48.88
N LYS A 3 72.21 7.83 47.63
CA LYS A 3 71.66 8.48 46.47
C LYS A 3 70.11 8.27 46.46
N PRO A 4 69.30 9.22 45.99
CA PRO A 4 67.87 9.05 45.90
C PRO A 4 67.50 8.33 44.60
N HIS A 5 66.60 7.37 44.72
CA HIS A 5 65.97 6.69 43.59
C HIS A 5 64.78 7.53 43.08
N SER A 6 64.84 7.93 41.81
CA SER A 6 63.77 8.58 41.16
C SER A 6 62.77 7.52 40.59
N PHE A 7 61.54 7.53 41.11
CA PHE A 7 60.42 6.75 40.55
C PHE A 7 59.81 7.49 39.34
N ARG A 8 59.91 6.90 38.17
CA ARG A 8 59.17 7.37 36.98
C ARG A 8 57.82 6.70 37.02
N LEU A 9 56.73 7.48 37.15
CA LEU A 9 55.37 7.06 36.92
C LEU A 9 55.10 7.06 35.41
N SER A 10 54.86 5.88 34.86
CA SER A 10 54.36 5.74 33.48
C SER A 10 52.84 5.76 33.51
N LEU A 11 52.19 6.80 32.97
CA LEU A 11 50.76 6.82 32.69
C LEU A 11 50.49 6.01 31.43
N PRO A 12 49.47 5.12 31.40
CA PRO A 12 49.02 4.52 30.15
C PRO A 12 48.17 5.52 29.40
N LEU A 13 48.55 5.78 28.15
CA LEU A 13 47.73 6.50 27.17
C LEU A 13 46.52 5.62 26.81
N PHE A 14 45.33 5.99 27.26
CA PHE A 14 44.08 5.42 26.73
C PHE A 14 43.83 6.05 25.36
N ALA A 15 44.00 5.28 24.30
CA ALA A 15 43.57 5.63 22.96
C ALA A 15 42.03 5.49 22.91
N ILE A 16 41.33 6.61 22.92
CA ILE A 16 39.89 6.66 22.64
C ILE A 16 39.73 6.44 21.14
N GLY A 17 39.41 5.21 20.77
CA GLY A 17 39.00 4.88 19.40
C GLY A 17 37.64 5.53 19.12
N PHE A 18 37.64 6.59 18.28
CA PHE A 18 36.41 7.09 17.65
C PHE A 18 35.92 6.04 16.67
N LEU A 19 34.90 5.27 17.06
CA LEU A 19 34.10 4.49 16.12
C LEU A 19 33.31 5.47 15.29
N SER A 20 33.79 5.80 14.08
CA SER A 20 33.02 6.51 13.06
C SER A 20 31.91 5.57 12.59
N PHE A 21 30.69 5.75 13.08
CA PHE A 21 29.51 5.21 12.45
C PHE A 21 29.38 5.90 11.10
N ALA A 22 29.81 5.23 10.04
CA ALA A 22 29.42 5.60 8.68
C ALA A 22 27.91 5.42 8.57
N LEU A 23 27.17 6.53 8.62
CA LEU A 23 25.79 6.55 8.14
C LEU A 23 25.88 6.18 6.64
N PHE A 24 25.55 4.94 6.32
CA PHE A 24 25.22 4.59 4.95
C PHE A 24 23.91 5.31 4.63
N ALA A 25 24.03 6.51 4.06
CA ALA A 25 22.92 7.11 3.35
C ALA A 25 22.62 6.17 2.18
N GLN A 26 21.54 5.41 2.31
CA GLN A 26 21.03 4.58 1.23
C GLN A 26 20.66 5.55 0.10
N GLU A 27 21.32 5.41 -1.05
CA GLU A 27 20.94 6.19 -2.23
C GLU A 27 19.45 5.98 -2.52
N PRO A 28 18.69 7.04 -2.82
CA PRO A 28 17.28 6.87 -3.17
C PRO A 28 17.18 5.91 -4.35
N SER A 29 16.33 4.88 -4.19
CA SER A 29 16.07 3.91 -5.24
C SER A 29 15.71 4.66 -6.53
N LYS A 30 16.51 4.47 -7.58
CA LYS A 30 16.22 5.07 -8.88
C LYS A 30 14.94 4.47 -9.40
N ALA A 31 13.98 5.31 -9.81
CA ALA A 31 12.76 4.86 -10.48
C ALA A 31 13.15 3.88 -11.59
N VAL A 32 12.63 2.66 -11.52
CA VAL A 32 12.92 1.62 -12.50
C VAL A 32 12.07 1.90 -13.74
N PRO A 33 12.67 2.17 -14.91
CA PRO A 33 11.88 2.32 -16.14
C PRO A 33 11.12 1.02 -16.43
N MET A 34 9.84 1.11 -16.74
CA MET A 34 9.08 -0.03 -17.21
C MET A 34 9.32 -0.24 -18.70
N GLU A 35 9.87 -1.42 -19.06
CA GLU A 35 9.86 -1.85 -20.46
C GLU A 35 8.43 -2.22 -20.87
N GLY A 36 8.00 -1.77 -22.06
CA GLY A 36 6.69 -2.09 -22.62
C GLY A 36 5.51 -1.20 -22.20
N ALA A 37 5.72 -0.22 -21.30
CA ALA A 37 4.71 0.80 -21.08
C ALA A 37 4.60 1.69 -22.33
N THR A 38 3.41 1.74 -22.94
CA THR A 38 3.22 2.67 -24.05
C THR A 38 3.11 4.09 -23.52
N THR A 39 3.76 5.01 -24.20
CA THR A 39 3.63 6.46 -23.98
C THR A 39 2.56 7.06 -24.90
N ASP A 40 1.89 6.24 -25.71
CA ASP A 40 0.83 6.71 -26.62
C ASP A 40 -0.43 7.06 -25.82
N PRO A 41 -0.77 8.36 -25.71
CA PRO A 41 -1.97 8.81 -25.01
C PRO A 41 -3.28 8.30 -25.62
N ALA A 42 -3.28 7.89 -26.88
CA ALA A 42 -4.46 7.39 -27.57
C ALA A 42 -4.75 5.92 -27.26
N ALA A 43 -3.76 5.15 -26.79
CA ALA A 43 -3.92 3.74 -26.45
C ALA A 43 -4.59 3.54 -25.08
N HIS A 44 -4.66 4.57 -24.23
CA HIS A 44 -5.22 4.52 -22.89
C HIS A 44 -6.40 5.49 -22.77
N ALA A 45 -7.51 5.01 -22.23
CA ALA A 45 -8.59 5.90 -21.81
C ALA A 45 -8.09 6.77 -20.66
N LYS A 46 -7.62 7.99 -20.96
CA LYS A 46 -7.21 8.94 -19.93
C LYS A 46 -8.42 9.28 -19.07
N ILE A 47 -8.39 8.83 -17.83
CA ILE A 47 -9.25 9.38 -16.81
C ILE A 47 -8.64 10.72 -16.46
N GLY A 48 -9.31 11.81 -16.86
CA GLY A 48 -8.86 13.16 -16.51
C GLY A 48 -8.90 13.34 -14.99
N LEU A 49 -7.81 12.98 -14.32
CA LEU A 49 -7.68 13.09 -12.87
C LEU A 49 -7.63 14.57 -12.50
N LYS A 50 -8.42 14.94 -11.50
CA LYS A 50 -8.40 16.29 -10.93
C LYS A 50 -7.28 16.40 -9.89
N PRO A 51 -6.69 17.60 -9.68
CA PRO A 51 -5.78 17.81 -8.58
C PRO A 51 -6.49 17.60 -7.23
N PRO A 52 -5.75 17.32 -6.15
CA PRO A 52 -6.31 17.29 -4.80
C PRO A 52 -7.08 18.58 -4.47
N ALA A 53 -8.08 18.49 -3.58
CA ALA A 53 -9.03 19.55 -3.29
C ALA A 53 -8.35 20.85 -2.83
N ASP A 54 -7.35 20.77 -1.96
CA ASP A 54 -6.48 21.90 -1.58
C ASP A 54 -5.01 21.53 -1.86
N PRO A 55 -4.37 22.10 -2.89
CA PRO A 55 -2.98 21.77 -3.24
C PRO A 55 -1.95 22.22 -2.18
N LYS A 56 -2.33 23.03 -1.21
CA LYS A 56 -1.45 23.49 -0.12
C LYS A 56 -1.33 22.46 1.00
N LEU A 57 -2.33 21.61 1.18
CA LEU A 57 -2.34 20.58 2.19
C LEU A 57 -1.54 19.37 1.73
N PRO A 58 -1.00 18.58 2.66
CA PRO A 58 -0.54 17.22 2.34
C PRO A 58 -1.73 16.39 1.85
N THR A 59 -1.44 15.33 1.11
CA THR A 59 -2.48 14.45 0.56
C THR A 59 -2.21 13.00 0.96
N LEU A 60 -3.25 12.34 1.44
CA LEU A 60 -3.31 10.89 1.56
C LEU A 60 -3.91 10.34 0.27
N PHE A 61 -3.07 9.80 -0.60
CA PHE A 61 -3.49 9.09 -1.80
C PHE A 61 -3.81 7.64 -1.47
N LEU A 62 -4.96 7.16 -1.95
CA LEU A 62 -5.36 5.76 -1.86
C LEU A 62 -5.28 5.16 -3.25
N VAL A 63 -4.45 4.13 -3.42
CA VAL A 63 -4.21 3.45 -4.70
C VAL A 63 -4.55 1.97 -4.54
N GLY A 64 -5.38 1.46 -5.42
CA GLY A 64 -5.85 0.09 -5.33
C GLY A 64 -6.97 -0.24 -6.31
N ASP A 65 -7.67 -1.30 -6.01
CA ASP A 65 -8.76 -1.86 -6.84
C ASP A 65 -10.17 -1.49 -6.32
N SER A 66 -11.20 -2.25 -6.74
CA SER A 66 -12.58 -2.03 -6.34
C SER A 66 -12.84 -2.18 -4.84
N THR A 67 -11.98 -2.87 -4.10
CA THR A 67 -12.12 -3.04 -2.65
C THR A 67 -11.63 -1.82 -1.87
N VAL A 68 -10.88 -0.94 -2.52
CA VAL A 68 -10.50 0.40 -2.02
C VAL A 68 -11.51 1.44 -2.50
N ARG A 69 -11.88 1.40 -3.78
CA ARG A 69 -12.92 2.24 -4.36
C ARG A 69 -14.20 1.43 -4.61
N ASN A 70 -15.37 2.08 -4.57
CA ASN A 70 -16.59 1.39 -4.94
C ASN A 70 -16.57 0.90 -6.41
N GLY A 71 -17.31 -0.15 -6.70
CA GLY A 71 -17.32 -0.76 -8.02
C GLY A 71 -18.04 0.08 -9.09
N HIS A 72 -18.93 1.03 -8.68
CA HIS A 72 -19.73 1.82 -9.59
C HIS A 72 -20.35 3.03 -8.88
N ALA A 73 -20.20 4.22 -9.48
CA ALA A 73 -20.89 5.48 -9.16
C ALA A 73 -21.33 5.62 -7.68
N ASP A 74 -20.39 5.81 -6.76
CA ASP A 74 -20.63 6.01 -5.33
C ASP A 74 -21.45 4.87 -4.67
N GLY A 75 -21.21 3.64 -5.09
CA GLY A 75 -21.86 2.45 -4.52
C GLY A 75 -23.28 2.20 -5.05
N ALA A 76 -23.68 2.81 -6.19
CA ALA A 76 -25.01 2.65 -6.77
C ALA A 76 -25.39 1.19 -7.07
N ASN A 77 -24.42 0.29 -7.19
CA ASN A 77 -24.59 -1.17 -7.33
C ASN A 77 -24.54 -1.92 -5.98
N GLY A 78 -24.53 -1.23 -4.85
CA GLY A 78 -24.40 -1.82 -3.51
C GLY A 78 -22.98 -2.26 -3.11
N GLN A 79 -21.99 -2.00 -3.95
CA GLN A 79 -20.58 -2.37 -3.70
C GLN A 79 -19.76 -1.14 -3.33
N TRP A 80 -19.07 -1.19 -2.19
CA TRP A 80 -18.28 -0.11 -1.63
C TRP A 80 -16.85 -0.57 -1.31
N GLY A 81 -15.87 0.26 -1.66
CA GLY A 81 -14.51 0.11 -1.17
C GLY A 81 -14.30 0.91 0.11
N TRP A 82 -13.37 0.48 0.95
CA TRP A 82 -13.07 1.12 2.23
C TRP A 82 -12.51 2.55 2.10
N GLY A 83 -11.93 2.89 0.94
CA GLY A 83 -11.38 4.22 0.69
C GLY A 83 -12.45 5.31 0.55
N GLU A 84 -13.68 4.97 0.18
CA GLU A 84 -14.76 5.97 0.07
C GLU A 84 -15.15 6.55 1.45
N PRO A 85 -15.47 5.74 2.48
CA PRO A 85 -15.80 6.29 3.81
C PRO A 85 -14.57 6.70 4.63
N LEU A 86 -13.36 6.41 4.18
CA LEU A 86 -12.14 6.73 4.94
C LEU A 86 -11.99 8.23 5.22
N VAL A 87 -12.45 9.08 4.31
CA VAL A 87 -12.39 10.55 4.45
C VAL A 87 -13.04 11.05 5.75
N ASP A 88 -14.09 10.39 6.24
CA ASP A 88 -14.77 10.76 7.48
C ASP A 88 -13.89 10.59 8.74
N LEU A 89 -12.83 9.80 8.64
CA LEU A 89 -11.89 9.52 9.72
C LEU A 89 -10.70 10.49 9.75
N PHE A 90 -10.61 11.41 8.77
CA PHE A 90 -9.57 12.43 8.66
C PHE A 90 -10.12 13.85 8.77
N ASP A 91 -9.30 14.76 9.27
CA ASP A 91 -9.57 16.19 9.34
C ASP A 91 -9.23 16.83 7.97
N THR A 92 -10.23 16.98 7.12
CA THR A 92 -10.07 17.51 5.76
C THR A 92 -9.64 18.98 5.72
N GLY A 93 -9.63 19.67 6.85
CA GLY A 93 -8.99 20.98 6.97
C GLY A 93 -7.47 20.95 7.12
N LYS A 94 -6.90 19.74 7.28
CA LYS A 94 -5.44 19.53 7.48
C LYS A 94 -4.80 18.64 6.43
N ILE A 95 -5.57 17.75 5.83
CA ILE A 95 -5.09 16.79 4.85
C ILE A 95 -6.16 16.51 3.79
N ASN A 96 -5.77 16.40 2.53
CA ASN A 96 -6.66 15.84 1.52
C ASN A 96 -6.68 14.29 1.66
N VAL A 97 -7.85 13.68 1.46
CA VAL A 97 -7.97 12.23 1.23
C VAL A 97 -8.42 12.05 -0.21
N ASP A 98 -7.54 11.51 -1.05
CA ASP A 98 -7.72 11.42 -2.50
C ASP A 98 -7.73 9.95 -2.95
N ASN A 99 -8.92 9.42 -3.19
CA ASN A 99 -9.11 8.04 -3.58
C ASN A 99 -8.92 7.87 -5.10
N ARG A 100 -7.75 7.38 -5.50
CA ARG A 100 -7.33 7.11 -6.88
C ARG A 100 -7.54 5.64 -7.30
N ALA A 101 -8.06 4.81 -6.42
CA ALA A 101 -8.30 3.40 -6.71
C ALA A 101 -9.33 3.22 -7.84
N ILE A 102 -9.12 2.22 -8.69
CA ILE A 102 -9.98 1.92 -9.84
C ILE A 102 -10.40 0.46 -9.81
N GLY A 103 -11.71 0.24 -9.87
CA GLY A 103 -12.27 -1.10 -9.87
C GLY A 103 -11.72 -1.98 -11.01
N GLY A 104 -11.42 -3.24 -10.69
CA GLY A 104 -10.94 -4.22 -11.67
C GLY A 104 -9.47 -4.13 -12.03
N ARG A 105 -8.70 -3.16 -11.51
CA ARG A 105 -7.26 -3.05 -11.76
C ARG A 105 -6.47 -3.93 -10.81
N SER A 106 -5.34 -4.43 -11.30
CA SER A 106 -4.28 -5.09 -10.54
C SER A 106 -3.11 -4.13 -10.35
N SER A 107 -2.10 -4.55 -9.58
CA SER A 107 -0.85 -3.81 -9.46
C SER A 107 -0.17 -3.56 -10.81
N ARG A 108 -0.26 -4.53 -11.75
CA ARG A 108 0.24 -4.40 -13.12
C ARG A 108 -0.62 -3.46 -13.96
N SER A 109 -1.93 -3.74 -14.10
CA SER A 109 -2.77 -3.04 -15.07
C SER A 109 -2.96 -1.56 -14.73
N TYR A 110 -2.92 -1.19 -13.45
CA TYR A 110 -2.97 0.22 -13.04
C TYR A 110 -1.75 1.02 -13.53
N ILE A 111 -0.58 0.39 -13.63
CA ILE A 111 0.63 0.98 -14.21
C ILE A 111 0.52 1.00 -15.74
N MET A 112 0.16 -0.14 -16.35
CA MET A 112 0.12 -0.29 -17.80
C MET A 112 -0.92 0.61 -18.48
N GLU A 113 -1.96 1.02 -17.75
CA GLU A 113 -2.98 1.95 -18.21
C GLU A 113 -2.64 3.43 -17.87
N ASP A 114 -1.38 3.74 -17.53
CA ASP A 114 -0.87 5.07 -17.13
C ASP A 114 -1.54 5.69 -15.88
N GLN A 115 -2.43 4.97 -15.19
CA GLN A 115 -3.14 5.48 -14.00
C GLN A 115 -2.16 5.85 -12.87
N TRP A 116 -1.09 5.06 -12.73
CA TRP A 116 -0.05 5.36 -11.76
C TRP A 116 0.75 6.59 -12.15
N THR A 117 1.14 6.71 -13.40
CA THR A 117 1.86 7.89 -13.92
C THR A 117 1.06 9.17 -13.71
N GLU A 118 -0.24 9.14 -14.00
CA GLU A 118 -1.13 10.29 -13.79
C GLU A 118 -1.32 10.61 -12.29
N THR A 119 -1.47 9.60 -11.42
CA THR A 119 -1.55 9.79 -9.98
C THR A 119 -0.26 10.40 -9.44
N LEU A 120 0.89 9.85 -9.84
CA LEU A 120 2.22 10.26 -9.40
C LEU A 120 2.55 11.72 -9.80
N ALA A 121 1.91 12.25 -10.86
CA ALA A 121 2.06 13.65 -11.26
C ALA A 121 1.56 14.64 -10.18
N PHE A 122 0.62 14.22 -9.33
CA PHE A 122 0.09 15.02 -8.23
C PHE A 122 0.81 14.79 -6.90
N VAL A 123 1.57 13.71 -6.78
CA VAL A 123 2.31 13.38 -5.54
C VAL A 123 3.48 14.34 -5.36
N LYS A 124 3.58 14.92 -4.16
CA LYS A 124 4.62 15.88 -3.75
C LYS A 124 5.27 15.50 -2.42
N PRO A 125 6.42 16.08 -2.05
CA PRO A 125 7.07 15.82 -0.77
C PRO A 125 6.12 16.02 0.42
N GLY A 126 6.13 15.03 1.34
CA GLY A 126 5.29 15.02 2.53
C GLY A 126 3.89 14.42 2.34
N ASP A 127 3.50 14.06 1.13
CA ASP A 127 2.29 13.28 0.90
C ASP A 127 2.47 11.83 1.36
N ILE A 128 1.37 11.14 1.58
CA ILE A 128 1.35 9.73 1.96
C ILE A 128 0.60 8.94 0.88
N VAL A 129 1.10 7.77 0.50
CA VAL A 129 0.44 6.91 -0.49
C VAL A 129 0.21 5.53 0.11
N LEU A 130 -1.07 5.15 0.25
CA LEU A 130 -1.50 3.80 0.66
C LEU A 130 -1.76 2.95 -0.57
N PHE A 131 -1.13 1.78 -0.63
CA PHE A 131 -1.31 0.80 -1.71
C PHE A 131 -2.02 -0.43 -1.20
N GLN A 132 -3.08 -0.87 -1.88
CA GLN A 132 -3.69 -2.18 -1.66
C GLN A 132 -3.94 -2.89 -2.99
N TRP A 133 -3.23 -3.98 -3.23
CA TRP A 133 -3.34 -4.83 -4.42
C TRP A 133 -3.46 -6.30 -4.05
N GLY A 134 -3.85 -7.16 -5.01
CA GLY A 134 -3.87 -8.62 -4.88
C GLY A 134 -5.18 -9.28 -5.30
N HIS A 135 -6.33 -8.60 -5.26
CA HIS A 135 -7.62 -9.21 -5.63
C HIS A 135 -7.75 -9.52 -7.13
N ASN A 136 -7.02 -8.80 -7.95
CA ASN A 136 -7.05 -8.88 -9.41
C ASN A 136 -5.74 -9.35 -10.03
N ASP A 137 -4.74 -9.61 -9.23
CA ASP A 137 -3.39 -9.97 -9.64
C ASP A 137 -3.26 -11.46 -9.94
N ASP A 138 -4.19 -12.28 -9.41
CA ASP A 138 -4.28 -13.70 -9.72
C ASP A 138 -5.07 -13.93 -11.01
N GLY A 139 -4.51 -14.69 -11.91
CA GLY A 139 -5.17 -15.04 -13.17
C GLY A 139 -4.20 -15.11 -14.37
N PRO A 140 -4.73 -15.46 -15.55
CA PRO A 140 -3.93 -15.51 -16.77
C PRO A 140 -3.35 -14.13 -17.13
N LEU A 141 -2.10 -14.14 -17.59
CA LEU A 141 -1.38 -12.90 -17.92
C LEU A 141 -1.92 -12.24 -19.20
N ASP A 142 -2.48 -13.05 -20.08
CA ASP A 142 -2.97 -12.72 -21.43
C ASP A 142 -4.48 -12.99 -21.57
N ASP A 143 -5.23 -12.89 -20.48
CA ASP A 143 -6.70 -13.04 -20.48
C ASP A 143 -7.33 -12.06 -21.49
N PRO A 144 -8.07 -12.57 -22.52
CA PRO A 144 -8.66 -11.71 -23.56
C PRO A 144 -9.69 -10.71 -23.03
N ALA A 145 -10.24 -10.94 -21.83
CA ALA A 145 -11.20 -10.04 -21.21
C ALA A 145 -10.56 -9.01 -20.27
N ARG A 146 -9.37 -9.32 -19.69
CA ARG A 146 -8.82 -8.51 -18.59
C ARG A 146 -7.32 -8.30 -18.63
N ALA A 147 -6.50 -9.28 -19.04
CA ALA A 147 -5.03 -9.22 -19.17
C ALA A 147 -4.32 -8.50 -18.00
N ARG A 148 -4.69 -8.83 -16.75
CA ARG A 148 -4.27 -8.11 -15.55
C ARG A 148 -3.47 -8.95 -14.54
N GLY A 149 -3.29 -10.26 -14.81
CA GLY A 149 -2.52 -11.15 -13.95
C GLY A 149 -1.06 -10.69 -13.80
N THR A 150 -0.44 -11.02 -12.67
CA THR A 150 0.99 -10.86 -12.40
C THR A 150 1.63 -12.23 -12.23
N LEU A 151 2.96 -12.33 -12.31
CA LEU A 151 3.65 -13.50 -11.83
C LEU A 151 3.55 -13.55 -10.29
N HIS A 152 3.47 -14.75 -9.73
CA HIS A 152 3.42 -14.95 -8.29
C HIS A 152 4.78 -14.68 -7.65
N GLY A 153 4.77 -14.28 -6.38
CA GLY A 153 5.98 -14.07 -5.59
C GLY A 153 6.51 -12.64 -5.62
N ILE A 154 7.73 -12.50 -5.12
CA ILE A 154 8.39 -11.21 -4.92
C ILE A 154 9.76 -11.10 -5.63
N GLY A 155 10.14 -12.11 -6.40
CA GLY A 155 11.41 -12.11 -7.16
C GLY A 155 11.37 -11.18 -8.38
N ASP A 156 12.36 -11.34 -9.24
CA ASP A 156 12.55 -10.53 -10.45
C ASP A 156 12.22 -11.33 -11.73
N GLU A 157 11.50 -12.45 -11.58
CA GLU A 157 11.06 -13.28 -12.69
C GLU A 157 10.14 -12.48 -13.62
N THR A 158 10.31 -12.72 -14.91
CA THR A 158 9.56 -12.06 -15.97
C THR A 158 8.98 -13.04 -16.95
N LYS A 159 7.96 -12.61 -17.68
CA LYS A 159 7.39 -13.33 -18.81
C LYS A 159 6.92 -12.36 -19.88
N GLU A 160 7.36 -12.59 -21.12
CA GLU A 160 6.88 -11.87 -22.28
C GLU A 160 5.46 -12.30 -22.65
N VAL A 161 4.56 -11.36 -22.89
CA VAL A 161 3.18 -11.60 -23.31
C VAL A 161 2.72 -10.57 -24.34
N ASP A 162 1.80 -11.00 -25.19
CA ASP A 162 1.05 -10.08 -26.04
C ASP A 162 -0.24 -9.71 -25.31
N ASN A 163 -0.33 -8.48 -24.83
CA ASN A 163 -1.50 -8.01 -24.10
C ASN A 163 -2.69 -7.81 -25.07
N PRO A 164 -3.75 -8.61 -24.96
CA PRO A 164 -4.87 -8.56 -25.92
C PRO A 164 -5.77 -7.33 -25.72
N ILE A 165 -5.69 -6.66 -24.57
CA ILE A 165 -6.48 -5.47 -24.25
C ILE A 165 -5.80 -4.22 -24.79
N LEU A 166 -4.52 -4.01 -24.43
CA LEU A 166 -3.74 -2.84 -24.82
C LEU A 166 -3.14 -2.95 -26.21
N LYS A 167 -3.14 -4.17 -26.81
CA LYS A 167 -2.55 -4.46 -28.14
C LYS A 167 -1.05 -4.16 -28.20
N ILE A 168 -0.33 -4.44 -27.13
CA ILE A 168 1.11 -4.26 -27.01
C ILE A 168 1.78 -5.57 -26.63
N HIS A 169 3.06 -5.70 -26.96
CA HIS A 169 3.95 -6.69 -26.40
C HIS A 169 4.54 -6.12 -25.10
N GLU A 170 4.50 -6.87 -23.99
CA GLU A 170 4.97 -6.40 -22.70
C GLU A 170 5.68 -7.49 -21.90
N THR A 171 6.60 -7.05 -21.06
CA THR A 171 7.25 -7.88 -20.05
C THR A 171 6.45 -7.83 -18.75
N VAL A 172 5.84 -8.95 -18.37
CA VAL A 172 5.11 -9.08 -17.09
C VAL A 172 6.06 -9.52 -15.99
N HIS A 173 5.98 -8.85 -14.85
CA HIS A 173 6.80 -9.08 -13.67
C HIS A 173 6.01 -9.77 -12.54
N THR A 174 6.70 -10.07 -11.44
CA THR A 174 6.08 -10.56 -10.23
C THR A 174 5.25 -9.48 -9.54
N TYR A 175 4.29 -9.91 -8.72
CA TYR A 175 3.51 -9.02 -7.85
C TYR A 175 4.42 -8.12 -6.98
N GLY A 176 5.46 -8.71 -6.39
CA GLY A 176 6.39 -7.95 -5.56
C GLY A 176 7.21 -6.92 -6.32
N TRP A 177 7.58 -7.20 -7.58
CA TRP A 177 8.24 -6.22 -8.42
C TRP A 177 7.37 -4.98 -8.64
N TYR A 178 6.07 -5.17 -8.92
CA TYR A 178 5.14 -4.04 -9.06
C TYR A 178 5.01 -3.25 -7.76
N LEU A 179 4.93 -3.90 -6.60
CA LEU A 179 4.89 -3.21 -5.32
C LEU A 179 6.16 -2.39 -5.06
N ARG A 180 7.36 -2.97 -5.32
CA ARG A 180 8.63 -2.23 -5.21
C ARG A 180 8.66 -1.00 -6.10
N LYS A 181 8.10 -1.10 -7.32
CA LYS A 181 8.00 0.05 -8.22
C LYS A 181 7.13 1.17 -7.62
N TYR A 182 5.96 0.86 -7.08
CA TYR A 182 5.13 1.85 -6.39
C TYR A 182 5.86 2.52 -5.23
N VAL A 183 6.57 1.74 -4.43
CA VAL A 183 7.38 2.24 -3.30
C VAL A 183 8.48 3.16 -3.79
N ALA A 184 9.30 2.71 -4.74
CA ALA A 184 10.42 3.47 -5.28
C ALA A 184 9.98 4.81 -5.90
N ASP A 185 8.91 4.78 -6.71
CA ASP A 185 8.37 5.97 -7.35
C ASP A 185 7.83 6.98 -6.32
N THR A 186 7.17 6.48 -5.25
CA THR A 186 6.65 7.31 -4.15
C THR A 186 7.80 7.98 -3.38
N LEU A 187 8.82 7.20 -3.01
CA LEU A 187 10.01 7.71 -2.33
C LEU A 187 10.76 8.74 -3.18
N ALA A 188 10.85 8.53 -4.49
CA ALA A 188 11.47 9.47 -5.43
C ALA A 188 10.74 10.83 -5.47
N LYS A 189 9.45 10.87 -5.11
CA LYS A 189 8.67 12.12 -4.94
C LYS A 189 8.85 12.77 -3.56
N GLY A 190 9.61 12.17 -2.64
CA GLY A 190 9.71 12.61 -1.25
C GLY A 190 8.44 12.35 -0.44
N ALA A 191 7.58 11.44 -0.90
CA ALA A 191 6.36 11.01 -0.24
C ALA A 191 6.57 9.72 0.55
N ILE A 192 5.63 9.37 1.40
CA ILE A 192 5.70 8.24 2.33
C ILE A 192 4.83 7.10 1.81
N PRO A 193 5.41 5.97 1.35
CA PRO A 193 4.64 4.80 0.96
C PRO A 193 4.23 3.97 2.18
N VAL A 194 2.99 3.45 2.16
CA VAL A 194 2.49 2.46 3.11
C VAL A 194 1.80 1.35 2.32
N ILE A 195 2.23 0.11 2.53
CA ILE A 195 1.65 -1.07 1.88
C ILE A 195 0.58 -1.66 2.80
N CYS A 196 -0.60 -1.96 2.23
CA CYS A 196 -1.65 -2.72 2.90
C CYS A 196 -1.76 -4.11 2.27
N SER A 197 -1.93 -5.16 3.09
CA SER A 197 -2.38 -6.45 2.56
C SER A 197 -3.82 -6.33 2.02
N PRO A 198 -4.22 -7.12 0.98
CA PRO A 198 -5.59 -7.08 0.47
C PRO A 198 -6.59 -7.49 1.56
N ILE A 199 -7.73 -6.81 1.64
CA ILE A 199 -8.80 -7.17 2.58
C ILE A 199 -9.22 -8.64 2.41
N PRO A 200 -9.75 -9.31 3.45
CA PRO A 200 -10.19 -10.68 3.31
C PRO A 200 -11.47 -10.76 2.46
N ARG A 201 -11.61 -11.86 1.72
CA ARG A 201 -12.89 -12.24 1.12
C ARG A 201 -13.80 -12.86 2.19
N LYS A 202 -15.11 -12.78 2.01
CA LYS A 202 -16.09 -13.46 2.85
C LYS A 202 -16.07 -14.98 2.58
N THR A 203 -14.97 -15.61 2.95
CA THR A 203 -14.79 -17.06 2.82
C THR A 203 -14.51 -17.64 4.20
N TRP A 204 -15.41 -18.48 4.67
CA TRP A 204 -15.33 -19.10 5.99
C TRP A 204 -14.74 -20.50 5.91
N LYS A 205 -13.90 -20.83 6.86
CA LYS A 205 -13.38 -22.17 7.10
C LYS A 205 -13.26 -22.38 8.61
N ASP A 206 -13.86 -23.43 9.12
CA ASP A 206 -13.82 -23.81 10.55
C ASP A 206 -14.24 -22.63 11.47
N GLY A 207 -15.26 -21.87 11.06
CA GLY A 207 -15.81 -20.74 11.81
C GLY A 207 -14.94 -19.47 11.79
N LYS A 208 -13.95 -19.40 10.91
CA LYS A 208 -13.07 -18.24 10.74
C LYS A 208 -12.95 -17.81 9.28
N ILE A 209 -12.71 -16.54 9.07
CA ILE A 209 -12.37 -15.99 7.75
C ILE A 209 -11.02 -16.54 7.29
N VAL A 210 -10.95 -16.95 6.02
CA VAL A 210 -9.70 -17.40 5.40
C VAL A 210 -8.74 -16.21 5.20
N ARG A 211 -7.49 -16.37 5.68
CA ARG A 211 -6.42 -15.39 5.53
C ARG A 211 -5.63 -15.61 4.23
N ASN A 212 -5.01 -14.55 3.75
CA ASN A 212 -4.18 -14.60 2.55
C ASN A 212 -2.66 -14.46 2.83
N ALA A 213 -2.25 -14.75 4.08
CA ALA A 213 -0.84 -14.65 4.50
C ALA A 213 0.13 -15.57 3.72
N ALA A 214 -0.38 -16.62 3.08
CA ALA A 214 0.44 -17.53 2.28
C ALA A 214 0.66 -17.08 0.82
N ASN A 215 0.05 -15.97 0.42
CA ASN A 215 0.11 -15.44 -0.94
C ASN A 215 0.21 -13.91 -0.96
N TYR A 216 -0.66 -13.21 -1.66
CA TYR A 216 -0.60 -11.75 -1.87
C TYR A 216 -0.44 -10.92 -0.58
N GLY A 217 -1.07 -11.31 0.53
CA GLY A 217 -0.90 -10.65 1.83
C GLY A 217 0.51 -10.84 2.39
N GLY A 218 1.03 -12.07 2.33
CA GLY A 218 2.39 -12.39 2.77
C GLY A 218 3.46 -11.77 1.87
N TRP A 219 3.24 -11.75 0.55
CA TRP A 219 4.15 -11.07 -0.39
C TRP A 219 4.17 -9.56 -0.18
N ALA A 220 3.02 -8.94 0.08
CA ALA A 220 2.94 -7.53 0.42
C ALA A 220 3.75 -7.19 1.69
N ARG A 221 3.63 -8.03 2.73
CA ARG A 221 4.45 -7.91 3.96
C ARG A 221 5.94 -8.01 3.66
N GLN A 222 6.35 -9.05 2.92
CA GLN A 222 7.76 -9.27 2.59
C GLN A 222 8.36 -8.09 1.81
N VAL A 223 7.62 -7.50 0.86
CA VAL A 223 8.07 -6.31 0.14
C VAL A 223 8.21 -5.12 1.09
N ALA A 224 7.23 -4.87 1.97
CA ALA A 224 7.32 -3.78 2.93
C ALA A 224 8.53 -3.92 3.87
N GLU A 225 8.83 -5.14 4.32
CA GLU A 225 10.00 -5.45 5.13
C GLU A 225 11.31 -5.23 4.36
N GLN A 226 11.39 -5.65 3.09
CA GLN A 226 12.57 -5.46 2.23
C GLN A 226 12.84 -3.98 1.93
N GLU A 227 11.79 -3.22 1.66
CA GLU A 227 11.88 -1.80 1.32
C GLU A 227 11.89 -0.89 2.55
N HIS A 228 11.78 -1.46 3.77
CA HIS A 228 11.75 -0.73 5.05
C HIS A 228 10.66 0.35 5.11
N VAL A 229 9.47 0.05 4.59
CA VAL A 229 8.30 0.95 4.58
C VAL A 229 7.19 0.46 5.49
N GLY A 230 6.22 1.33 5.78
CA GLY A 230 5.06 0.99 6.60
C GLY A 230 4.24 -0.15 6.01
N PHE A 231 3.83 -1.11 6.86
CA PHE A 231 2.94 -2.21 6.48
C PHE A 231 1.73 -2.27 7.41
N VAL A 232 0.54 -2.29 6.81
CA VAL A 232 -0.73 -2.53 7.52
C VAL A 232 -1.26 -3.90 7.10
N ASP A 233 -1.27 -4.86 8.03
CA ASP A 233 -1.89 -6.17 7.78
C ASP A 233 -3.42 -6.08 7.83
N LEU A 234 -3.96 -5.43 6.82
CA LEU A 234 -5.38 -5.17 6.74
C LEU A 234 -6.20 -6.45 6.62
N ASN A 235 -5.60 -7.50 6.02
CA ASN A 235 -6.22 -8.82 5.95
C ASN A 235 -6.46 -9.40 7.35
N GLU A 236 -5.45 -9.42 8.20
CA GLU A 236 -5.57 -9.97 9.55
C GLU A 236 -6.45 -9.10 10.45
N ILE A 237 -6.29 -7.78 10.41
CA ILE A 237 -7.06 -6.84 11.22
C ILE A 237 -8.57 -7.01 10.96
N ILE A 238 -8.97 -7.01 9.68
CA ILE A 238 -10.37 -7.16 9.27
C ILE A 238 -10.87 -8.58 9.55
N ALA A 239 -10.07 -9.60 9.25
CA ALA A 239 -10.45 -10.98 9.47
C ALA A 239 -10.72 -11.27 10.96
N ARG A 240 -9.89 -10.75 11.88
CA ARG A 240 -10.19 -10.83 13.34
C ARG A 240 -11.50 -10.13 13.70
N ARG A 241 -11.77 -8.97 13.09
CA ARG A 241 -13.01 -8.25 13.32
C ARG A 241 -14.22 -9.07 12.85
N TYR A 242 -14.13 -9.69 11.68
CA TYR A 242 -15.17 -10.56 11.14
C TYR A 242 -15.32 -11.84 11.96
N ASP A 243 -14.24 -12.49 12.38
CA ASP A 243 -14.28 -13.65 13.26
C ASP A 243 -15.01 -13.36 14.58
N ALA A 244 -14.76 -12.17 15.17
CA ALA A 244 -15.42 -11.76 16.42
C ALA A 244 -16.92 -11.44 16.24
N LEU A 245 -17.33 -10.98 15.05
CA LEU A 245 -18.74 -10.74 14.72
C LEU A 245 -19.49 -12.05 14.44
N GLY A 246 -18.83 -13.00 13.80
CA GLY A 246 -19.41 -14.24 13.31
C GLY A 246 -20.13 -14.09 11.96
N GLU A 247 -20.34 -15.22 11.29
CA GLU A 247 -20.80 -15.30 9.90
C GLU A 247 -22.12 -14.56 9.67
N GLU A 248 -23.11 -14.75 10.54
CA GLU A 248 -24.42 -14.13 10.43
C GLU A 248 -24.38 -12.60 10.42
N LYS A 249 -23.53 -11.98 11.27
CA LYS A 249 -23.38 -10.52 11.33
C LYS A 249 -22.48 -9.96 10.24
N VAL A 250 -21.62 -10.77 9.67
CA VAL A 250 -20.75 -10.38 8.56
C VAL A 250 -21.47 -10.44 7.22
N GLU A 251 -22.49 -11.32 7.07
CA GLU A 251 -23.24 -11.47 5.82
C GLU A 251 -23.72 -10.12 5.25
N PRO A 252 -24.40 -9.24 5.99
CA PRO A 252 -24.88 -7.95 5.49
C PRO A 252 -23.76 -6.92 5.23
N LEU A 253 -22.54 -7.19 5.64
CA LEU A 253 -21.38 -6.31 5.37
C LEU A 253 -20.84 -6.45 3.95
N PHE A 254 -21.41 -7.34 3.13
CA PHE A 254 -21.03 -7.55 1.75
C PHE A 254 -22.16 -7.20 0.78
N GLY A 255 -21.79 -6.55 -0.32
CA GLY A 255 -22.70 -6.18 -1.42
C GLY A 255 -22.72 -7.24 -2.54
N ASP A 256 -21.84 -8.24 -2.47
CA ASP A 256 -21.77 -9.40 -3.36
C ASP A 256 -21.45 -10.67 -2.56
N PRO A 257 -21.44 -11.85 -3.19
CA PRO A 257 -21.26 -13.11 -2.46
C PRO A 257 -19.99 -13.19 -1.61
N HIS A 258 -18.86 -12.54 -1.99
CA HIS A 258 -17.61 -12.77 -1.25
C HIS A 258 -16.53 -11.68 -1.33
N THR A 259 -16.62 -10.69 -2.22
CA THR A 259 -15.47 -9.79 -2.48
C THR A 259 -15.71 -8.35 -2.08
N HIS A 260 -16.82 -7.77 -2.55
CA HIS A 260 -17.08 -6.36 -2.37
C HIS A 260 -17.99 -6.13 -1.19
N THR A 261 -17.58 -5.22 -0.33
CA THR A 261 -18.36 -4.88 0.86
C THR A 261 -19.58 -4.01 0.53
N SER A 262 -20.59 -4.06 1.39
CA SER A 262 -21.63 -3.04 1.46
C SER A 262 -21.05 -1.75 2.05
N ARG A 263 -21.83 -0.66 2.10
CA ARG A 263 -21.39 0.57 2.74
C ARG A 263 -20.98 0.34 4.20
N ALA A 264 -21.78 -0.40 4.96
CA ALA A 264 -21.47 -0.73 6.36
C ALA A 264 -20.17 -1.54 6.50
N GLY A 265 -19.92 -2.49 5.58
CA GLY A 265 -18.67 -3.23 5.54
C GLY A 265 -17.48 -2.35 5.18
N ALA A 266 -17.64 -1.42 4.24
CA ALA A 266 -16.61 -0.46 3.88
C ALA A 266 -16.26 0.50 5.03
N GLU A 267 -17.27 0.97 5.78
CA GLU A 267 -17.08 1.81 6.97
C GLU A 267 -16.29 1.05 8.06
N LEU A 268 -16.66 -0.21 8.34
CA LEU A 268 -15.90 -1.07 9.27
C LEU A 268 -14.46 -1.27 8.81
N ASN A 269 -14.26 -1.53 7.52
CA ASN A 269 -12.92 -1.73 6.97
C ASN A 269 -12.09 -0.44 7.02
N ALA A 270 -12.67 0.74 6.80
CA ALA A 270 -12.01 2.02 6.95
C ALA A 270 -11.54 2.26 8.40
N GLU A 271 -12.35 1.88 9.40
CA GLU A 271 -11.91 1.90 10.80
C GLU A 271 -10.73 0.96 11.04
N CYS A 272 -10.73 -0.23 10.41
CA CYS A 272 -9.60 -1.16 10.49
C CYS A 272 -8.33 -0.59 9.83
N VAL A 273 -8.44 0.17 8.73
CA VAL A 273 -7.31 0.90 8.14
C VAL A 273 -6.73 1.88 9.15
N VAL A 274 -7.56 2.70 9.78
CA VAL A 274 -7.08 3.66 10.80
C VAL A 274 -6.48 2.95 12.00
N ALA A 275 -7.07 1.84 12.46
CA ALA A 275 -6.51 1.04 13.55
C ALA A 275 -5.10 0.51 13.21
N GLY A 276 -4.89 0.04 11.98
CA GLY A 276 -3.60 -0.43 11.50
C GLY A 276 -2.58 0.69 11.33
N LEU A 277 -2.99 1.85 10.80
CA LEU A 277 -2.12 3.03 10.67
C LEU A 277 -1.60 3.51 12.03
N LYS A 278 -2.48 3.59 13.03
CA LYS A 278 -2.12 3.96 14.41
C LYS A 278 -1.20 2.94 15.11
N ALA A 279 -1.13 1.72 14.62
CA ALA A 279 -0.23 0.69 15.14
C ALA A 279 1.17 0.74 14.50
N LEU A 280 1.37 1.55 13.46
CA LEU A 280 2.69 1.72 12.85
C LEU A 280 3.67 2.34 13.85
N PRO A 281 4.94 1.90 13.90
CA PRO A 281 5.94 2.48 14.78
C PRO A 281 6.11 4.00 14.63
N HIS A 282 5.88 4.50 13.42
CA HIS A 282 5.86 5.92 13.09
C HIS A 282 4.62 6.19 12.25
N ASP A 283 3.50 6.51 12.91
CA ASP A 283 2.25 6.86 12.23
C ASP A 283 2.39 8.23 11.54
N PRO A 284 2.50 8.29 10.19
CA PRO A 284 2.66 9.55 9.49
C PRO A 284 1.37 10.38 9.46
N LEU A 285 0.27 9.82 9.94
CA LEU A 285 -1.07 10.40 9.87
C LEU A 285 -1.63 10.79 11.24
N ALA A 286 -0.86 10.65 12.33
CA ALA A 286 -1.30 10.84 13.71
C ALA A 286 -1.99 12.21 13.94
N GLU A 287 -1.51 13.29 13.30
CA GLU A 287 -2.02 14.64 13.47
C GLU A 287 -3.25 14.96 12.61
N TYR A 288 -3.60 14.07 11.68
CA TYR A 288 -4.62 14.33 10.66
C TYR A 288 -5.96 13.65 10.94
N PHE A 289 -6.07 12.82 11.98
CA PHE A 289 -7.33 12.16 12.28
C PHE A 289 -8.41 13.14 12.74
N SER A 290 -9.64 12.98 12.22
CA SER A 290 -10.84 13.69 12.68
C SER A 290 -11.20 13.32 14.13
N ALA A 291 -12.20 13.99 14.72
CA ALA A 291 -12.72 13.58 16.02
C ALA A 291 -13.17 12.12 16.02
N LYS A 292 -13.86 11.66 14.95
CA LYS A 292 -14.26 10.25 14.76
C LYS A 292 -13.03 9.34 14.61
N GLY A 293 -12.06 9.72 13.76
CA GLY A 293 -10.85 8.93 13.57
C GLY A 293 -10.04 8.76 14.85
N ARG A 294 -9.97 9.77 15.70
CA ARG A 294 -9.28 9.69 17.00
C ARG A 294 -9.89 8.67 17.96
N THR A 295 -11.20 8.37 17.87
CA THR A 295 -11.84 7.36 18.72
C THR A 295 -11.51 5.92 18.35
N VAL A 296 -11.01 5.68 17.13
CA VAL A 296 -10.57 4.35 16.71
C VAL A 296 -9.31 3.96 17.49
N ALA A 297 -9.37 2.84 18.22
CA ALA A 297 -8.21 2.33 18.94
C ALA A 297 -7.14 1.78 17.97
N PRO A 298 -5.84 1.91 18.29
CA PRO A 298 -4.80 1.21 17.54
C PRO A 298 -5.04 -0.30 17.54
N TYR A 299 -4.66 -0.95 16.44
CA TYR A 299 -4.64 -2.41 16.40
C TYR A 299 -3.58 -2.95 17.37
N VAL A 300 -3.95 -4.00 18.11
CA VAL A 300 -3.05 -4.76 18.99
C VAL A 300 -3.09 -6.22 18.54
N GLU A 301 -1.91 -6.83 18.30
CA GLU A 301 -1.75 -8.23 17.88
C GLU A 301 -2.25 -9.24 18.92
#